data_96f96af6e2ab35c82d2f5d5ecedbf25a
#
_entry.id   96f96af6e2ab35c82d2f5d5ecedbf25a
#
_cell.length_a   1.000
_cell.length_b   1.000
_cell.length_c   1.000
_cell.angle_alpha   90.00
_cell.angle_beta   90.00
_cell.angle_gamma   90.00
#
_symmetry.space_group_name_H-M   'P 1'
#
loop_
_entity.id
_entity.type
_entity.pdbx_description
1 polymer ?
#
loop_
_entity_poly.entity_id
_entity_poly.type
_entity_poly.pdbx_seq_one_letter_code
_entity_poly.pdbx_strand_id
1 'polypeptide(L)'
;MFLGWRDVLHAKGRFAIITVVVMLMTLLVGFLTGLTGGLAGANVDTVRSWKADRIVMSAPNGSQDASMSTSSIAPDAQQHWEDQVGRSNVTAVGVTQIAAAHDDVTTGVALVAHGPGADLGAGTGPNQADDAVAPSATNVALSEDAADELGVEAGATITIAGHEFTVADVTGTGHYSHVPVIGMSWSAWQELSERTGGTGHPNALLVHAEISDDEAASINAAANTVSPAGFEQLLAVGSFRSEVGSLGMMIGMLMAISALVVGAFFTVWTLQRTRDIAVMRALGSPVSALLRDAIGQSLLVLAVGVGAGIGIIMLVGPAISASVPFVSNWLTTLAPGLLMTLLGLIGAAFALRSVTKADPMQALN
;
A
#
# COMPACT_ATOMS: atom_id res chain seq x y z
N MET A 1 -8.97 8.98 38.74
CA MET A 1 -8.50 9.97 37.75
C MET A 1 -7.92 11.25 38.33
N PHE A 2 -8.35 11.72 39.48
CA PHE A 2 -7.84 12.97 40.09
C PHE A 2 -6.38 12.85 40.59
N LEU A 3 -5.98 11.69 41.13
CA LEU A 3 -4.62 11.42 41.58
C LEU A 3 -3.62 11.30 40.44
N GLY A 4 -3.99 10.62 39.36
CA GLY A 4 -3.11 10.43 38.21
C GLY A 4 -2.74 11.72 37.46
N TRP A 5 -3.66 12.67 37.36
CA TRP A 5 -3.39 13.99 36.78
C TRP A 5 -2.37 14.81 37.57
N ARG A 6 -2.47 14.78 38.89
CA ARG A 6 -1.52 15.47 39.79
C ARG A 6 -0.12 14.87 39.72
N ASP A 7 -0.02 13.56 39.59
CA ASP A 7 1.27 12.85 39.47
C ASP A 7 1.98 13.19 38.16
N VAL A 8 1.25 13.27 37.03
CA VAL A 8 1.79 13.72 35.73
C VAL A 8 2.36 15.14 35.85
N LEU A 9 1.69 16.03 36.58
CA LEU A 9 2.14 17.39 36.81
C LEU A 9 3.36 17.51 37.75
N HIS A 10 3.59 16.56 38.66
CA HIS A 10 4.72 16.58 39.59
C HIS A 10 5.95 15.84 39.03
N ALA A 11 5.77 14.80 38.21
CA ALA A 11 6.85 14.03 37.59
C ALA A 11 7.09 14.41 36.12
N LYS A 12 6.98 15.70 35.75
CA LYS A 12 6.99 16.21 34.36
C LYS A 12 8.11 15.65 33.51
N GLY A 13 9.34 15.53 34.04
CA GLY A 13 10.48 15.05 33.25
C GLY A 13 10.35 13.60 32.75
N ARG A 14 9.83 12.71 33.59
CA ARG A 14 9.68 11.29 33.23
C ARG A 14 8.55 11.09 32.23
N PHE A 15 7.41 11.76 32.44
CA PHE A 15 6.30 11.74 31.50
C PHE A 15 6.65 12.38 30.16
N ALA A 16 7.43 13.46 30.16
CA ALA A 16 7.92 14.10 28.95
C ALA A 16 8.79 13.13 28.13
N ILE A 17 9.72 12.42 28.74
CA ILE A 17 10.60 11.49 28.04
C ILE A 17 9.80 10.40 27.33
N ILE A 18 8.87 9.73 28.05
CA ILE A 18 8.06 8.67 27.41
C ILE A 18 7.14 9.22 26.32
N THR A 19 6.54 10.40 26.54
CA THR A 19 5.71 11.05 25.54
C THR A 19 6.53 11.36 24.28
N VAL A 20 7.76 11.84 24.41
CA VAL A 20 8.67 12.08 23.30
C VAL A 20 9.03 10.76 22.60
N VAL A 21 9.32 9.69 23.35
CA VAL A 21 9.59 8.38 22.76
C VAL A 21 8.40 7.86 21.96
N VAL A 22 7.19 7.92 22.53
CA VAL A 22 5.96 7.53 21.87
C VAL A 22 5.72 8.39 20.60
N MET A 23 5.94 9.70 20.71
CA MET A 23 5.84 10.62 19.58
C MET A 23 6.81 10.24 18.45
N LEU A 24 8.09 10.00 18.78
CA LEU A 24 9.11 9.61 17.79
C LEU A 24 8.78 8.25 17.15
N MET A 25 8.30 7.28 17.92
CA MET A 25 7.86 5.99 17.38
C MET A 25 6.65 6.15 16.47
N THR A 26 5.70 7.01 16.84
CA THR A 26 4.53 7.32 15.99
C THR A 26 4.94 8.02 14.70
N LEU A 27 5.89 8.95 14.79
CA LEU A 27 6.47 9.61 13.61
C LEU A 27 7.12 8.60 12.68
N LEU A 28 7.94 7.70 13.22
CA LEU A 28 8.66 6.71 12.42
C LEU A 28 7.70 5.73 11.74
N VAL A 29 6.74 5.18 12.49
CA VAL A 29 5.72 4.27 11.93
C VAL A 29 4.85 4.99 10.92
N GLY A 30 4.35 6.17 11.24
CA GLY A 30 3.47 6.92 10.36
C GLY A 30 4.18 7.45 9.10
N PHE A 31 5.45 7.83 9.21
CA PHE A 31 6.26 8.19 8.05
C PHE A 31 6.49 6.97 7.14
N LEU A 32 6.87 5.83 7.72
CA LEU A 32 7.07 4.60 6.95
C LEU A 32 5.78 4.12 6.28
N THR A 33 4.64 4.17 6.98
CA THR A 33 3.33 3.82 6.39
C THR A 33 2.88 4.80 5.31
N GLY A 34 3.14 6.09 5.47
CA GLY A 34 2.84 7.11 4.47
C GLY A 34 3.68 6.95 3.21
N LEU A 35 4.97 6.67 3.36
CA LEU A 35 5.88 6.36 2.25
C LEU A 35 5.48 5.06 1.54
N THR A 36 5.19 4.00 2.32
CA THR A 36 4.70 2.72 1.77
C THR A 36 3.41 2.93 0.97
N GLY A 37 2.47 3.74 1.48
CA GLY A 37 1.23 4.04 0.78
C GLY A 37 1.45 4.80 -0.53
N GLY A 38 2.42 5.69 -0.57
CA GLY A 38 2.79 6.44 -1.77
C GLY A 38 3.48 5.57 -2.83
N LEU A 39 4.49 4.81 -2.41
CA LEU A 39 5.18 3.85 -3.29
C LEU A 39 4.21 2.79 -3.82
N ALA A 40 3.34 2.28 -2.96
CA ALA A 40 2.30 1.33 -3.34
C ALA A 40 1.36 1.93 -4.41
N GLY A 41 1.00 3.22 -4.28
CA GLY A 41 0.24 3.95 -5.30
C GLY A 41 0.95 3.92 -6.63
N ALA A 42 2.16 4.44 -6.71
CA ALA A 42 2.98 4.49 -7.92
C ALA A 42 3.23 3.11 -8.56
N ASN A 43 3.07 2.04 -7.80
CA ASN A 43 3.19 0.68 -8.32
C ASN A 43 1.95 0.20 -9.09
N VAL A 44 0.75 0.61 -8.66
CA VAL A 44 -0.51 0.00 -9.09
C VAL A 44 -1.57 1.00 -9.58
N ASP A 45 -1.23 2.28 -9.75
CA ASP A 45 -2.21 3.30 -10.15
C ASP A 45 -2.89 2.94 -11.48
N THR A 46 -2.12 2.47 -12.45
CA THR A 46 -2.65 2.01 -13.73
C THR A 46 -3.61 0.82 -13.57
N VAL A 47 -3.25 -0.14 -12.72
CA VAL A 47 -4.11 -1.31 -12.45
C VAL A 47 -5.41 -0.89 -11.75
N ARG A 48 -5.34 0.09 -10.85
CA ARG A 48 -6.52 0.64 -10.15
C ARG A 48 -7.43 1.43 -11.09
N SER A 49 -6.84 2.11 -12.10
CA SER A 49 -7.60 2.88 -13.07
C SER A 49 -8.48 2.00 -13.98
N TRP A 50 -8.14 0.74 -14.16
CA TRP A 50 -8.93 -0.20 -14.95
C TRP A 50 -10.28 -0.56 -14.35
N LYS A 51 -10.47 -0.36 -13.04
CA LYS A 51 -11.75 -0.61 -12.31
C LYS A 51 -12.35 -1.99 -12.57
N ALA A 52 -11.52 -2.99 -12.87
CA ALA A 52 -11.97 -4.35 -13.09
C ALA A 52 -12.45 -5.00 -11.78
N ASP A 53 -13.48 -5.81 -11.85
CA ASP A 53 -13.92 -6.61 -10.71
C ASP A 53 -12.94 -7.74 -10.41
N ARG A 54 -12.34 -8.32 -11.49
CA ARG A 54 -11.28 -9.33 -11.40
C ARG A 54 -10.23 -9.14 -12.49
N ILE A 55 -8.99 -9.52 -12.17
CA ILE A 55 -7.89 -9.58 -13.13
C ILE A 55 -7.50 -11.04 -13.32
N VAL A 56 -7.73 -11.55 -14.55
CA VAL A 56 -7.39 -12.94 -14.90
C VAL A 56 -5.95 -12.98 -15.39
N MET A 57 -5.21 -13.97 -14.92
CA MET A 57 -3.83 -14.26 -15.36
C MET A 57 -3.66 -15.75 -15.62
N SER A 58 -2.72 -16.11 -16.48
CA SER A 58 -2.35 -17.51 -16.67
C SER A 58 -1.71 -18.08 -15.40
N ALA A 59 -2.12 -19.27 -15.03
CA ALA A 59 -1.59 -19.99 -13.88
C ALA A 59 -1.28 -21.45 -14.26
N PRO A 60 -0.23 -21.69 -15.06
CA PRO A 60 0.13 -23.04 -15.42
C PRO A 60 0.42 -23.84 -14.15
N ASN A 61 -0.21 -24.99 -14.03
CA ASN A 61 -0.16 -25.90 -12.86
C ASN A 61 -0.82 -25.36 -11.57
N GLY A 62 -1.76 -24.41 -11.65
CA GLY A 62 -2.50 -23.88 -10.49
C GLY A 62 -1.64 -23.04 -9.54
N SER A 63 -0.52 -22.50 -10.03
CA SER A 63 0.36 -21.63 -9.25
C SER A 63 -0.38 -20.37 -8.81
N GLN A 64 -0.49 -20.15 -7.51
CA GLN A 64 -1.02 -18.91 -6.94
C GLN A 64 -0.04 -17.72 -7.03
N ASP A 65 1.19 -17.98 -7.49
CA ASP A 65 2.22 -16.95 -7.66
C ASP A 65 2.17 -16.29 -9.05
N ALA A 66 1.00 -16.31 -9.70
CA ALA A 66 0.81 -15.63 -10.97
C ALA A 66 1.10 -14.13 -10.86
N SER A 67 1.80 -13.59 -11.85
CA SER A 67 2.11 -12.17 -11.98
C SER A 67 1.86 -11.74 -13.41
N MET A 68 1.40 -10.51 -13.60
CA MET A 68 1.18 -9.97 -14.95
C MET A 68 2.45 -9.98 -15.80
N SER A 69 3.62 -9.81 -15.20
CA SER A 69 4.91 -9.82 -15.92
C SER A 69 5.30 -11.19 -16.49
N THR A 70 4.78 -12.27 -15.93
CA THR A 70 5.06 -13.66 -16.36
C THR A 70 3.85 -14.34 -17.00
N SER A 71 2.71 -13.69 -16.96
CA SER A 71 1.45 -14.20 -17.49
C SER A 71 1.40 -14.03 -19.00
N SER A 72 0.89 -15.04 -19.67
CA SER A 72 0.55 -15.05 -21.10
C SER A 72 -0.70 -15.91 -21.26
N ILE A 73 -1.81 -15.27 -21.63
CA ILE A 73 -3.12 -15.92 -21.70
C ILE A 73 -3.33 -16.45 -23.10
N ALA A 74 -3.44 -17.75 -23.22
CA ALA A 74 -3.70 -18.40 -24.50
C ALA A 74 -5.10 -18.04 -25.04
N PRO A 75 -5.29 -18.03 -26.37
CA PRO A 75 -6.57 -17.64 -26.98
C PRO A 75 -7.76 -18.50 -26.53
N ASP A 76 -7.56 -19.78 -26.29
CA ASP A 76 -8.58 -20.71 -25.78
C ASP A 76 -9.03 -20.34 -24.35
N ALA A 77 -8.09 -19.95 -23.49
CA ALA A 77 -8.39 -19.48 -22.15
C ALA A 77 -9.15 -18.14 -22.18
N GLN A 78 -8.76 -17.22 -23.03
CA GLN A 78 -9.50 -15.97 -23.23
C GLN A 78 -10.92 -16.24 -23.73
N GLN A 79 -11.05 -17.09 -24.76
CA GLN A 79 -12.37 -17.43 -25.29
C GLN A 79 -13.24 -18.10 -24.24
N HIS A 80 -12.67 -18.99 -23.42
CA HIS A 80 -13.43 -19.62 -22.32
C HIS A 80 -13.98 -18.59 -21.34
N TRP A 81 -13.20 -17.61 -20.93
CA TRP A 81 -13.68 -16.48 -20.09
C TRP A 81 -14.77 -15.66 -20.77
N GLU A 82 -14.57 -15.31 -22.06
CA GLU A 82 -15.57 -14.57 -22.86
C GLU A 82 -16.91 -15.31 -22.97
N ASP A 83 -16.88 -16.64 -23.12
CA ASP A 83 -18.07 -17.49 -23.23
C ASP A 83 -18.83 -17.59 -21.90
N GLN A 84 -18.13 -17.54 -20.76
CA GLN A 84 -18.74 -17.65 -19.43
C GLN A 84 -19.33 -16.34 -18.91
N VAL A 85 -18.61 -15.24 -19.06
CA VAL A 85 -19.03 -13.94 -18.47
C VAL A 85 -19.56 -12.94 -19.52
N GLY A 86 -19.49 -13.31 -20.80
CA GLY A 86 -19.85 -12.44 -21.93
C GLY A 86 -18.68 -11.63 -22.47
N ARG A 87 -18.52 -11.63 -23.77
CA ARG A 87 -17.39 -10.97 -24.47
C ARG A 87 -17.26 -9.49 -24.15
N SER A 88 -18.37 -8.76 -24.00
CA SER A 88 -18.38 -7.34 -23.65
C SER A 88 -17.85 -7.04 -22.25
N ASN A 89 -17.79 -8.04 -21.39
CA ASN A 89 -17.34 -7.90 -20.01
C ASN A 89 -15.85 -8.31 -19.84
N VAL A 90 -15.18 -8.69 -20.92
CA VAL A 90 -13.77 -9.13 -20.91
C VAL A 90 -12.93 -8.23 -21.77
N THR A 91 -11.93 -7.58 -21.20
CA THR A 91 -10.97 -6.76 -21.92
C THR A 91 -9.58 -7.36 -21.80
N ALA A 92 -8.98 -7.69 -22.92
CA ALA A 92 -7.58 -8.14 -22.95
C ALA A 92 -6.63 -6.96 -22.69
N VAL A 93 -5.59 -7.19 -21.90
CA VAL A 93 -4.55 -6.19 -21.60
C VAL A 93 -3.17 -6.76 -21.84
N GLY A 94 -2.36 -5.98 -22.57
CA GLY A 94 -0.95 -6.20 -22.78
C GLY A 94 -0.13 -5.19 -21.98
N VAL A 95 0.83 -5.67 -21.21
CA VAL A 95 1.77 -4.81 -20.46
C VAL A 95 3.20 -5.29 -20.73
N THR A 96 4.08 -4.37 -21.09
CA THR A 96 5.50 -4.67 -21.32
C THR A 96 6.36 -3.56 -20.76
N GLN A 97 7.29 -3.88 -19.86
CA GLN A 97 8.28 -2.93 -19.38
C GLN A 97 9.49 -2.93 -20.31
N ILE A 98 9.86 -1.74 -20.81
CA ILE A 98 10.92 -1.57 -21.78
C ILE A 98 11.55 -0.18 -21.64
N ALA A 99 12.69 0.05 -22.30
CA ALA A 99 13.26 1.38 -22.41
C ALA A 99 12.66 2.13 -23.62
N ALA A 100 12.29 3.40 -23.40
CA ALA A 100 11.98 4.37 -24.44
C ALA A 100 13.09 5.41 -24.49
N ALA A 101 13.38 5.94 -25.66
CA ALA A 101 14.44 6.92 -25.86
C ALA A 101 13.96 8.10 -26.71
N HIS A 102 14.45 9.29 -26.39
CA HIS A 102 14.33 10.50 -27.20
C HIS A 102 15.69 11.22 -27.15
N ASP A 103 16.27 11.46 -28.31
CA ASP A 103 17.63 11.98 -28.42
C ASP A 103 18.65 11.19 -27.55
N ASP A 104 19.29 11.86 -26.62
CA ASP A 104 20.27 11.26 -25.68
C ASP A 104 19.64 10.78 -24.35
N VAL A 105 18.32 10.95 -24.17
CA VAL A 105 17.59 10.56 -22.97
C VAL A 105 16.99 9.17 -23.15
N THR A 106 17.19 8.30 -22.18
CA THR A 106 16.56 6.97 -22.15
C THR A 106 15.96 6.74 -20.77
N THR A 107 14.69 6.35 -20.72
CA THR A 107 14.01 6.02 -19.47
C THR A 107 13.26 4.69 -19.57
N GLY A 108 13.04 4.03 -18.43
CA GLY A 108 12.21 2.83 -18.35
C GLY A 108 10.74 3.22 -18.36
N VAL A 109 9.94 2.54 -19.18
CA VAL A 109 8.49 2.79 -19.30
C VAL A 109 7.70 1.48 -19.27
N ALA A 110 6.43 1.57 -18.93
CA ALA A 110 5.48 0.49 -19.10
C ALA A 110 4.58 0.77 -20.30
N LEU A 111 4.69 -0.03 -21.35
CA LEU A 111 3.77 -0.02 -22.47
C LEU A 111 2.47 -0.70 -22.02
N VAL A 112 1.35 -0.04 -22.23
CA VAL A 112 0.02 -0.57 -21.93
C VAL A 112 -0.84 -0.52 -23.18
N ALA A 113 -1.43 -1.65 -23.52
CA ALA A 113 -2.36 -1.75 -24.64
C ALA A 113 -3.62 -2.53 -24.20
N HIS A 114 -4.75 -2.11 -24.71
CA HIS A 114 -6.04 -2.75 -24.48
C HIS A 114 -6.55 -3.38 -25.76
N GLY A 115 -7.11 -4.57 -25.63
CA GLY A 115 -7.71 -5.31 -26.74
C GLY A 115 -8.86 -4.56 -27.41
N PRO A 116 -9.25 -4.96 -28.62
CA PRO A 116 -10.33 -4.32 -29.38
C PRO A 116 -11.64 -4.33 -28.63
N GLY A 117 -12.37 -3.21 -28.65
CA GLY A 117 -13.68 -3.08 -28.00
C GLY A 117 -13.64 -2.76 -26.51
N ALA A 118 -12.46 -2.45 -25.98
CA ALA A 118 -12.33 -1.98 -24.60
C ALA A 118 -13.06 -0.64 -24.42
N ASP A 119 -14.13 -0.62 -23.64
CA ASP A 119 -14.74 0.61 -23.10
C ASP A 119 -14.28 0.75 -21.66
N LEU A 120 -13.19 1.44 -21.46
CA LEU A 120 -12.60 1.61 -20.11
C LEU A 120 -13.16 2.82 -19.37
N GLY A 121 -14.07 3.58 -20.01
CA GLY A 121 -14.58 4.84 -19.49
C GLY A 121 -13.50 5.91 -19.35
N ALA A 122 -13.87 7.08 -18.87
CA ALA A 122 -12.95 8.16 -18.53
C ALA A 122 -12.03 7.71 -17.38
N GLY A 123 -10.75 7.56 -17.64
CA GLY A 123 -9.72 7.17 -16.68
C GLY A 123 -8.58 8.18 -16.60
N THR A 124 -7.63 7.93 -15.71
CA THR A 124 -6.46 8.80 -15.51
C THR A 124 -5.23 8.39 -16.31
N GLY A 125 -5.30 7.30 -17.05
CA GLY A 125 -4.17 6.81 -17.85
C GLY A 125 -4.23 7.27 -19.32
N PRO A 126 -3.10 7.26 -20.01
CA PRO A 126 -3.00 7.76 -21.39
C PRO A 126 -3.90 7.04 -22.41
N ASN A 127 -4.40 5.86 -22.09
CA ASN A 127 -5.37 5.13 -22.93
C ASN A 127 -6.83 5.31 -22.48
N GLN A 128 -7.10 6.14 -21.47
CA GLN A 128 -8.42 6.26 -20.83
C GLN A 128 -8.94 7.70 -20.75
N ALA A 129 -8.21 8.68 -21.31
CA ALA A 129 -8.68 10.05 -21.34
C ALA A 129 -9.76 10.23 -22.43
N ASP A 130 -10.87 10.87 -22.08
CA ASP A 130 -12.01 11.09 -22.99
C ASP A 130 -11.65 11.86 -24.27
N ASP A 131 -10.62 12.72 -24.22
CA ASP A 131 -10.17 13.58 -25.31
C ASP A 131 -8.84 13.13 -25.93
N ALA A 132 -8.27 12.00 -25.49
CA ALA A 132 -6.98 11.52 -26.03
C ALA A 132 -7.11 11.04 -27.47
N VAL A 133 -6.13 11.39 -28.27
CA VAL A 133 -6.02 10.82 -29.63
C VAL A 133 -5.73 9.33 -29.50
N ALA A 134 -6.64 8.50 -30.01
CA ALA A 134 -6.51 7.05 -29.91
C ALA A 134 -5.17 6.57 -30.51
N PRO A 135 -4.38 5.76 -29.80
CA PRO A 135 -3.14 5.24 -30.33
C PRO A 135 -3.35 4.46 -31.62
N SER A 136 -2.47 4.65 -32.58
CA SER A 136 -2.44 3.91 -33.85
C SER A 136 -1.19 3.05 -33.92
N ALA A 137 -0.98 2.37 -35.03
CA ALA A 137 0.21 1.53 -35.23
C ALA A 137 1.54 2.31 -35.12
N THR A 138 1.52 3.63 -35.31
CA THR A 138 2.70 4.50 -35.25
C THR A 138 2.61 5.61 -34.22
N ASN A 139 1.49 5.71 -33.49
CA ASN A 139 1.26 6.74 -32.49
C ASN A 139 1.13 6.15 -31.10
N VAL A 140 1.62 6.91 -30.12
CA VAL A 140 1.52 6.56 -28.70
C VAL A 140 0.97 7.75 -27.91
N ALA A 141 0.36 7.46 -26.78
CA ALA A 141 -0.04 8.47 -25.80
C ALA A 141 0.83 8.31 -24.54
N LEU A 142 1.42 9.40 -24.07
CA LEU A 142 2.29 9.38 -22.90
C LEU A 142 1.54 9.86 -21.66
N SER A 143 1.86 9.29 -20.51
CA SER A 143 1.57 9.94 -19.25
C SER A 143 2.41 11.21 -19.10
N GLU A 144 1.95 12.18 -18.31
CA GLU A 144 2.69 13.41 -18.01
C GLU A 144 4.11 13.08 -17.50
N ASP A 145 4.22 12.11 -16.59
CA ASP A 145 5.51 11.68 -16.04
C ASP A 145 6.43 11.07 -17.12
N ALA A 146 5.89 10.31 -18.08
CA ALA A 146 6.69 9.75 -19.18
C ALA A 146 7.19 10.86 -20.12
N ALA A 147 6.37 11.87 -20.37
CA ALA A 147 6.74 13.01 -21.20
C ALA A 147 7.81 13.88 -20.52
N ASP A 148 7.67 14.13 -19.23
CA ASP A 148 8.64 14.89 -18.43
C ASP A 148 9.99 14.17 -18.35
N GLU A 149 10.01 12.86 -18.10
CA GLU A 149 11.25 12.08 -18.02
C GLU A 149 11.98 11.98 -19.37
N LEU A 150 11.23 11.90 -20.49
CA LEU A 150 11.79 11.88 -21.83
C LEU A 150 12.10 13.28 -22.39
N GLY A 151 11.58 14.34 -21.76
CA GLY A 151 11.70 15.72 -22.22
C GLY A 151 10.96 15.97 -23.54
N VAL A 152 9.76 15.40 -23.71
CA VAL A 152 9.01 15.46 -24.97
C VAL A 152 7.62 16.08 -24.77
N GLU A 153 7.09 16.64 -25.85
CA GLU A 153 5.72 17.13 -25.93
C GLU A 153 4.96 16.39 -27.06
N ALA A 154 3.67 16.61 -27.17
CA ALA A 154 2.87 16.06 -28.25
C ALA A 154 3.43 16.51 -29.62
N GLY A 155 3.51 15.57 -30.55
CA GLY A 155 4.13 15.76 -31.88
C GLY A 155 5.60 15.34 -31.96
N ALA A 156 6.28 15.09 -30.82
CA ALA A 156 7.65 14.58 -30.81
C ALA A 156 7.71 13.12 -31.29
N THR A 157 8.91 12.67 -31.66
CA THR A 157 9.17 11.28 -32.00
C THR A 157 10.01 10.62 -30.90
N ILE A 158 9.59 9.47 -30.45
CA ILE A 158 10.33 8.63 -29.48
C ILE A 158 10.67 7.29 -30.11
N THR A 159 11.72 6.66 -29.61
CA THR A 159 12.16 5.34 -30.06
C THR A 159 11.88 4.29 -28.98
N ILE A 160 11.18 3.22 -29.31
CA ILE A 160 10.91 2.07 -28.43
C ILE A 160 11.37 0.80 -29.15
N ALA A 161 12.27 0.03 -28.57
CA ALA A 161 12.85 -1.17 -29.18
C ALA A 161 13.37 -0.97 -30.63
N GLY A 162 13.93 0.20 -30.92
CA GLY A 162 14.45 0.55 -32.25
C GLY A 162 13.38 0.96 -33.28
N HIS A 163 12.13 1.15 -32.86
CA HIS A 163 11.04 1.65 -33.71
C HIS A 163 10.64 3.06 -33.28
N GLU A 164 10.42 3.93 -34.27
CA GLU A 164 9.96 5.30 -34.07
C GLU A 164 8.44 5.35 -33.88
N PHE A 165 7.99 6.09 -32.88
CA PHE A 165 6.59 6.38 -32.59
C PHE A 165 6.41 7.87 -32.41
N THR A 166 5.31 8.41 -32.96
CA THR A 166 4.93 9.80 -32.75
C THR A 166 4.10 9.92 -31.49
N VAL A 167 4.44 10.85 -30.61
CA VAL A 167 3.65 11.20 -29.43
C VAL A 167 2.39 11.92 -29.89
N ALA A 168 1.26 11.23 -29.90
CA ALA A 168 -0.01 11.80 -30.34
C ALA A 168 -0.62 12.71 -29.28
N ASP A 169 -0.44 12.37 -28.00
CA ASP A 169 -0.98 13.12 -26.89
C ASP A 169 -0.15 12.88 -25.61
N VAL A 170 -0.18 13.86 -24.73
CA VAL A 170 0.39 13.76 -23.36
C VAL A 170 -0.75 14.03 -22.40
N THR A 171 -1.22 12.99 -21.71
CA THR A 171 -2.42 13.10 -20.90
C THR A 171 -2.44 12.12 -19.74
N GLY A 172 -2.97 12.59 -18.63
CA GLY A 172 -3.15 11.82 -17.43
C GLY A 172 -1.84 11.44 -16.73
N THR A 173 -1.98 10.85 -15.59
CA THR A 173 -0.89 10.27 -14.79
C THR A 173 -1.05 8.76 -14.78
N GLY A 174 0.04 8.02 -14.68
CA GLY A 174 -0.06 6.58 -14.57
C GLY A 174 1.31 5.95 -14.41
N HIS A 175 1.42 5.11 -13.40
CA HIS A 175 2.60 4.30 -13.16
C HIS A 175 2.21 2.82 -13.12
N TYR A 176 3.09 2.00 -13.60
CA TYR A 176 3.03 0.55 -13.44
C TYR A 176 4.41 0.06 -12.99
N SER A 177 4.47 -0.56 -11.82
CA SER A 177 5.75 -1.06 -11.28
C SER A 177 6.84 0.02 -11.21
N HIS A 178 6.47 1.23 -10.72
CA HIS A 178 7.29 2.43 -10.54
C HIS A 178 7.77 3.13 -11.82
N VAL A 179 7.43 2.64 -13.00
CA VAL A 179 7.77 3.31 -14.24
C VAL A 179 6.55 4.00 -14.84
N PRO A 180 6.73 5.13 -15.51
CA PRO A 180 5.63 5.84 -16.14
C PRO A 180 5.06 5.05 -17.32
N VAL A 181 3.80 5.30 -17.66
CA VAL A 181 3.05 4.55 -18.67
C VAL A 181 3.03 5.24 -20.01
N ILE A 182 3.21 4.44 -21.06
CA ILE A 182 2.94 4.80 -22.44
C ILE A 182 1.82 3.92 -22.96
N GLY A 183 0.73 4.53 -23.39
CA GLY A 183 -0.38 3.87 -24.07
C GLY A 183 -0.10 3.67 -25.55
N MET A 184 -0.37 2.47 -26.06
CA MET A 184 -0.22 2.17 -27.49
C MET A 184 -1.37 1.31 -28.01
N SER A 185 -1.49 1.23 -29.34
CA SER A 185 -2.50 0.38 -29.96
C SER A 185 -2.21 -1.09 -29.69
N TRP A 186 -3.27 -1.89 -29.63
CA TRP A 186 -3.15 -3.33 -29.43
C TRP A 186 -2.25 -4.00 -30.47
N SER A 187 -2.43 -3.67 -31.74
CA SER A 187 -1.63 -4.24 -32.84
C SER A 187 -0.14 -3.89 -32.74
N ALA A 188 0.17 -2.63 -32.38
CA ALA A 188 1.55 -2.19 -32.21
C ALA A 188 2.21 -2.90 -31.02
N TRP A 189 1.47 -3.06 -29.93
CA TRP A 189 1.95 -3.80 -28.76
C TRP A 189 2.21 -5.28 -29.06
N GLN A 190 1.31 -5.94 -29.78
CA GLN A 190 1.49 -7.35 -30.17
C GLN A 190 2.76 -7.54 -31.00
N GLU A 191 2.92 -6.72 -32.04
CA GLU A 191 4.10 -6.77 -32.91
C GLU A 191 5.40 -6.52 -32.11
N LEU A 192 5.38 -5.53 -31.22
CA LEU A 192 6.53 -5.22 -30.37
C LEU A 192 6.82 -6.35 -29.38
N SER A 193 5.78 -6.92 -28.76
CA SER A 193 5.90 -8.05 -27.85
C SER A 193 6.56 -9.25 -28.52
N GLU A 194 6.10 -9.64 -29.71
CA GLU A 194 6.68 -10.76 -30.48
C GLU A 194 8.15 -10.50 -30.84
N ARG A 195 8.48 -9.30 -31.26
CA ARG A 195 9.87 -8.90 -31.61
C ARG A 195 10.82 -8.88 -30.43
N THR A 196 10.30 -8.62 -29.23
CA THR A 196 11.10 -8.59 -28.00
C THR A 196 11.11 -9.96 -27.28
N GLY A 197 10.59 -11.02 -27.93
CA GLY A 197 10.62 -12.39 -27.43
C GLY A 197 9.40 -12.78 -26.61
N GLY A 198 8.37 -11.96 -26.57
CA GLY A 198 7.05 -12.30 -26.01
C GLY A 198 6.20 -13.13 -26.99
N THR A 199 5.00 -13.46 -26.58
CA THR A 199 4.06 -14.29 -27.37
C THR A 199 3.05 -13.47 -28.17
N GLY A 200 2.97 -12.14 -27.93
CA GLY A 200 1.87 -11.30 -28.44
C GLY A 200 0.51 -11.58 -27.80
N HIS A 201 0.43 -12.53 -26.85
CA HIS A 201 -0.78 -12.82 -26.10
C HIS A 201 -0.95 -11.85 -24.92
N PRO A 202 -2.20 -11.57 -24.51
CA PRO A 202 -2.46 -10.69 -23.35
C PRO A 202 -1.78 -11.20 -22.08
N ASN A 203 -1.31 -10.28 -21.27
CA ASN A 203 -0.78 -10.57 -19.94
C ASN A 203 -1.91 -10.75 -18.91
N ALA A 204 -3.03 -10.08 -19.13
CA ALA A 204 -4.19 -10.15 -18.26
C ALA A 204 -5.50 -10.00 -19.05
N LEU A 205 -6.60 -10.51 -18.47
CA LEU A 205 -7.94 -10.11 -18.87
C LEU A 205 -8.58 -9.34 -17.72
N LEU A 206 -9.16 -8.20 -18.02
CA LEU A 206 -9.99 -7.44 -17.10
C LEU A 206 -11.42 -7.95 -17.22
N VAL A 207 -11.98 -8.39 -16.13
CA VAL A 207 -13.38 -8.85 -16.07
C VAL A 207 -14.19 -7.79 -15.35
N HIS A 208 -15.21 -7.26 -16.04
CA HIS A 208 -16.15 -6.26 -15.56
C HIS A 208 -17.54 -6.92 -15.37
N ALA A 209 -17.56 -7.99 -14.58
CA ALA A 209 -18.76 -8.73 -14.24
C ALA A 209 -18.69 -9.22 -12.79
N GLU A 210 -19.73 -8.96 -12.03
CA GLU A 210 -19.86 -9.52 -10.68
C GLU A 210 -20.15 -11.01 -10.76
N ILE A 211 -19.15 -11.83 -10.51
CA ILE A 211 -19.25 -13.29 -10.41
C ILE A 211 -18.80 -13.74 -9.02
N SER A 212 -19.39 -14.82 -8.53
CA SER A 212 -19.01 -15.40 -7.24
C SER A 212 -17.61 -16.02 -7.28
N ASP A 213 -16.98 -16.18 -6.12
CA ASP A 213 -15.67 -16.81 -6.02
C ASP A 213 -15.71 -18.29 -6.45
N ASP A 214 -16.81 -19.00 -6.20
CA ASP A 214 -16.99 -20.39 -6.63
C ASP A 214 -17.11 -20.49 -8.16
N GLU A 215 -17.83 -19.58 -8.79
CA GLU A 215 -17.96 -19.50 -10.25
C GLU A 215 -16.60 -19.17 -10.88
N ALA A 216 -15.91 -18.16 -10.37
CA ALA A 216 -14.57 -17.81 -10.79
C ALA A 216 -13.58 -18.98 -10.64
N ALA A 217 -13.64 -19.73 -9.55
CA ALA A 217 -12.82 -20.92 -9.34
C ALA A 217 -13.10 -22.01 -10.38
N SER A 218 -14.36 -22.22 -10.77
CA SER A 218 -14.75 -23.16 -11.81
C SER A 218 -14.19 -22.79 -13.18
N ILE A 219 -14.31 -21.50 -13.56
CA ILE A 219 -13.76 -20.98 -14.82
C ILE A 219 -12.23 -21.09 -14.82
N ASN A 220 -11.59 -20.69 -13.74
CA ASN A 220 -10.14 -20.77 -13.55
C ASN A 220 -9.62 -22.19 -13.74
N ALA A 221 -10.28 -23.18 -13.15
CA ALA A 221 -9.88 -24.59 -13.26
C ALA A 221 -9.95 -25.09 -14.70
N ALA A 222 -10.96 -24.66 -15.46
CA ALA A 222 -11.13 -25.06 -16.87
C ALA A 222 -10.14 -24.35 -17.81
N ALA A 223 -9.82 -23.07 -17.52
CA ALA A 223 -8.96 -22.24 -18.35
C ALA A 223 -7.47 -22.24 -17.92
N ASN A 224 -7.09 -22.94 -16.86
CA ASN A 224 -5.76 -22.86 -16.24
C ASN A 224 -5.33 -21.42 -15.91
N THR A 225 -6.23 -20.68 -15.30
CA THR A 225 -6.05 -19.28 -14.92
C THR A 225 -6.23 -19.08 -13.41
N VAL A 226 -5.90 -17.89 -12.93
CA VAL A 226 -6.30 -17.35 -11.62
C VAL A 226 -6.92 -15.98 -11.83
N SER A 227 -7.90 -15.64 -11.01
CA SER A 227 -8.65 -14.39 -11.15
C SER A 227 -8.85 -13.69 -9.80
N PRO A 228 -7.80 -13.15 -9.18
CA PRO A 228 -7.92 -12.41 -7.94
C PRO A 228 -8.88 -11.22 -8.09
N ALA A 229 -9.56 -10.87 -6.99
CA ALA A 229 -10.50 -9.75 -6.90
C ALA A 229 -10.12 -8.79 -5.78
N GLY A 230 -10.64 -7.59 -5.81
CA GLY A 230 -10.45 -6.59 -4.78
C GLY A 230 -8.97 -6.24 -4.54
N PHE A 231 -8.51 -6.30 -3.30
CA PHE A 231 -7.10 -5.98 -2.99
C PHE A 231 -6.11 -7.00 -3.58
N GLU A 232 -6.50 -8.27 -3.70
CA GLU A 232 -5.62 -9.31 -4.18
C GLU A 232 -5.22 -9.12 -5.65
N GLN A 233 -6.06 -8.47 -6.47
CA GLN A 233 -5.70 -8.15 -7.85
C GLN A 233 -4.49 -7.21 -7.97
N LEU A 234 -4.25 -6.37 -6.98
CA LEU A 234 -3.07 -5.49 -6.96
C LEU A 234 -1.77 -6.30 -6.76
N LEU A 235 -1.86 -7.46 -6.09
CA LEU A 235 -0.74 -8.38 -5.91
C LEU A 235 -0.33 -9.09 -7.23
N ALA A 236 -1.11 -8.92 -8.30
CA ALA A 236 -0.74 -9.32 -9.65
C ALA A 236 0.48 -8.58 -10.19
N VAL A 237 0.73 -7.36 -9.68
CA VAL A 237 1.95 -6.61 -9.94
C VAL A 237 3.05 -7.13 -9.00
N GLY A 238 4.05 -7.81 -9.56
CA GLY A 238 5.08 -8.52 -8.77
C GLY A 238 5.90 -7.60 -7.86
N SER A 239 6.24 -6.38 -8.32
CA SER A 239 6.91 -5.35 -7.50
C SER A 239 6.07 -4.95 -6.28
N PHE A 240 4.78 -4.70 -6.47
CA PHE A 240 3.85 -4.36 -5.39
C PHE A 240 3.75 -5.49 -4.35
N ARG A 241 3.64 -6.76 -4.80
CA ARG A 241 3.62 -7.92 -3.90
C ARG A 241 4.88 -7.97 -3.02
N SER A 242 6.05 -7.79 -3.63
CA SER A 242 7.34 -7.81 -2.93
C SER A 242 7.46 -6.66 -1.93
N GLU A 243 7.03 -5.46 -2.31
CA GLU A 243 7.07 -4.28 -1.46
C GLU A 243 6.12 -4.38 -0.27
N VAL A 244 4.85 -4.68 -0.52
CA VAL A 244 3.86 -4.85 0.56
C VAL A 244 4.32 -5.91 1.55
N GLY A 245 4.93 -7.01 1.07
CA GLY A 245 5.49 -8.04 1.93
C GLY A 245 6.65 -7.53 2.79
N SER A 246 7.66 -6.90 2.18
CA SER A 246 8.86 -6.45 2.89
C SER A 246 8.58 -5.25 3.80
N LEU A 247 7.88 -4.24 3.30
CA LEU A 247 7.54 -3.04 4.08
C LEU A 247 6.53 -3.36 5.18
N GLY A 248 5.55 -4.25 4.91
CA GLY A 248 4.62 -4.74 5.92
C GLY A 248 5.33 -5.47 7.07
N MET A 249 6.34 -6.29 6.76
CA MET A 249 7.17 -6.94 7.78
C MET A 249 7.95 -5.91 8.60
N MET A 250 8.54 -4.90 7.97
CA MET A 250 9.27 -3.82 8.66
C MET A 250 8.34 -3.01 9.58
N ILE A 251 7.16 -2.64 9.11
CA ILE A 251 6.14 -1.95 9.91
C ILE A 251 5.71 -2.83 11.10
N GLY A 252 5.46 -4.12 10.88
CA GLY A 252 5.09 -5.08 11.92
C GLY A 252 6.18 -5.22 12.99
N MET A 253 7.43 -5.33 12.59
CA MET A 253 8.58 -5.39 13.51
C MET A 253 8.71 -4.09 14.31
N LEU A 254 8.58 -2.94 13.65
CA LEU A 254 8.65 -1.63 14.31
C LEU A 254 7.51 -1.44 15.32
N MET A 255 6.31 -1.91 15.00
CA MET A 255 5.19 -1.93 15.95
C MET A 255 5.44 -2.84 17.15
N ALA A 256 6.01 -4.02 16.93
CA ALA A 256 6.38 -4.95 18.01
C ALA A 256 7.45 -4.32 18.94
N ILE A 257 8.47 -3.68 18.39
CA ILE A 257 9.49 -2.95 19.14
C ILE A 257 8.84 -1.81 19.94
N SER A 258 7.95 -1.04 19.31
CA SER A 258 7.24 0.06 19.98
C SER A 258 6.40 -0.43 21.15
N ALA A 259 5.67 -1.54 20.98
CA ALA A 259 4.90 -2.16 22.06
C ALA A 259 5.79 -2.64 23.21
N LEU A 260 6.96 -3.23 22.88
CA LEU A 260 7.94 -3.68 23.89
C LEU A 260 8.51 -2.48 24.67
N VAL A 261 8.91 -1.41 23.99
CA VAL A 261 9.48 -0.20 24.63
C VAL A 261 8.45 0.44 25.57
N VAL A 262 7.21 0.60 25.11
CA VAL A 262 6.11 1.15 25.91
C VAL A 262 5.82 0.23 27.10
N GLY A 263 5.74 -1.07 26.88
CA GLY A 263 5.51 -2.06 27.95
C GLY A 263 6.62 -2.07 29.00
N ALA A 264 7.88 -2.03 28.57
CA ALA A 264 9.05 -1.96 29.45
C ALA A 264 9.03 -0.68 30.30
N PHE A 265 8.73 0.46 29.69
CA PHE A 265 8.61 1.71 30.42
C PHE A 265 7.53 1.65 31.49
N PHE A 266 6.33 1.19 31.16
CA PHE A 266 5.25 1.06 32.15
C PHE A 266 5.55 0.03 33.24
N THR A 267 6.32 -1.00 32.91
CA THR A 267 6.81 -1.96 33.93
C THR A 267 7.73 -1.27 34.93
N VAL A 268 8.76 -0.58 34.46
CA VAL A 268 9.69 0.17 35.34
C VAL A 268 8.95 1.25 36.13
N TRP A 269 8.04 1.97 35.47
CA TRP A 269 7.19 2.96 36.15
C TRP A 269 6.36 2.36 37.29
N THR A 270 5.73 1.23 37.05
CA THR A 270 4.89 0.56 38.04
C THR A 270 5.74 0.02 39.20
N LEU A 271 6.92 -0.56 38.92
CA LEU A 271 7.86 -1.01 39.92
C LEU A 271 8.32 0.12 40.85
N GLN A 272 8.59 1.32 40.32
CA GLN A 272 8.98 2.48 41.12
C GLN A 272 7.87 2.95 42.07
N ARG A 273 6.61 2.64 41.78
CA ARG A 273 5.43 3.01 42.59
C ARG A 273 4.89 1.88 43.47
N THR A 274 5.60 0.74 43.52
CA THR A 274 5.13 -0.44 44.25
C THR A 274 4.86 -0.13 45.74
N ARG A 275 5.69 0.73 46.35
CA ARG A 275 5.52 1.17 47.72
C ARG A 275 4.25 2.01 47.95
N ASP A 276 3.98 2.95 47.03
CA ASP A 276 2.77 3.79 47.10
C ASP A 276 1.52 2.96 46.88
N ILE A 277 1.59 2.00 45.93
CA ILE A 277 0.51 1.04 45.66
C ILE A 277 0.24 0.16 46.91
N ALA A 278 1.30 -0.33 47.58
CA ALA A 278 1.16 -1.12 48.80
C ALA A 278 0.48 -0.36 49.93
N VAL A 279 0.85 0.92 50.13
CA VAL A 279 0.20 1.81 51.12
C VAL A 279 -1.27 2.03 50.78
N MET A 280 -1.60 2.32 49.52
CA MET A 280 -3.00 2.51 49.11
C MET A 280 -3.84 1.23 49.28
N ARG A 281 -3.26 0.06 49.04
CA ARG A 281 -3.91 -1.25 49.33
C ARG A 281 -4.14 -1.46 50.82
N ALA A 282 -3.16 -1.13 51.65
CA ALA A 282 -3.29 -1.23 53.11
C ALA A 282 -4.41 -0.30 53.65
N LEU A 283 -4.65 0.85 53.00
CA LEU A 283 -5.73 1.77 53.26
C LEU A 283 -7.09 1.34 52.67
N GLY A 284 -7.19 0.14 52.05
CA GLY A 284 -8.44 -0.44 51.59
C GLY A 284 -8.81 -0.08 50.15
N SER A 285 -7.91 0.52 49.34
CA SER A 285 -8.20 0.83 47.93
C SER A 285 -8.35 -0.47 47.12
N PRO A 286 -9.44 -0.63 46.33
CA PRO A 286 -9.63 -1.82 45.52
C PRO A 286 -8.64 -1.84 44.33
N VAL A 287 -8.17 -3.01 43.95
CA VAL A 287 -7.22 -3.22 42.83
C VAL A 287 -7.74 -2.61 41.52
N SER A 288 -9.05 -2.67 41.30
CA SER A 288 -9.70 -2.10 40.13
C SER A 288 -9.56 -0.58 40.02
N ALA A 289 -9.51 0.13 41.14
CA ALA A 289 -9.28 1.58 41.15
C ALA A 289 -7.84 1.93 40.74
N LEU A 290 -6.87 1.16 41.27
CA LEU A 290 -5.46 1.30 40.93
C LEU A 290 -5.19 0.99 39.44
N LEU A 291 -5.81 -0.08 38.92
CA LEU A 291 -5.77 -0.44 37.49
C LEU A 291 -6.33 0.67 36.59
N ARG A 292 -7.51 1.19 36.97
CA ARG A 292 -8.16 2.27 36.19
C ARG A 292 -7.33 3.56 36.18
N ASP A 293 -6.68 3.88 37.30
CA ASP A 293 -5.83 5.08 37.39
C ASP A 293 -4.56 4.92 36.51
N ALA A 294 -3.91 3.77 36.59
CA ALA A 294 -2.71 3.50 35.78
C ALA A 294 -3.01 3.40 34.26
N ILE A 295 -4.10 2.72 33.88
CA ILE A 295 -4.53 2.71 32.46
C ILE A 295 -4.89 4.11 31.99
N GLY A 296 -5.53 4.92 32.84
CA GLY A 296 -5.85 6.31 32.50
C GLY A 296 -4.61 7.16 32.28
N GLN A 297 -3.56 7.00 33.09
CA GLN A 297 -2.27 7.66 32.90
C GLN A 297 -1.58 7.20 31.63
N SER A 298 -1.58 5.89 31.35
CA SER A 298 -1.02 5.32 30.12
C SER A 298 -1.73 5.87 28.88
N LEU A 299 -3.06 5.90 28.92
CA LEU A 299 -3.87 6.44 27.82
C LEU A 299 -3.57 7.92 27.55
N LEU A 300 -3.41 8.71 28.61
CA LEU A 300 -3.06 10.12 28.47
C LEU A 300 -1.71 10.32 27.77
N VAL A 301 -0.68 9.61 28.22
CA VAL A 301 0.66 9.68 27.64
C VAL A 301 0.66 9.22 26.18
N LEU A 302 -0.01 8.11 25.91
CA LEU A 302 -0.14 7.59 24.55
C LEU A 302 -0.94 8.55 23.66
N ALA A 303 -2.06 9.09 24.14
CA ALA A 303 -2.87 10.04 23.37
C ALA A 303 -2.10 11.32 23.04
N VAL A 304 -1.32 11.87 23.97
CA VAL A 304 -0.49 13.06 23.74
C VAL A 304 0.67 12.72 22.80
N GLY A 305 1.39 11.61 23.00
CA GLY A 305 2.53 11.23 22.20
C GLY A 305 2.12 10.86 20.76
N VAL A 306 1.11 10.02 20.63
CA VAL A 306 0.56 9.62 19.30
C VAL A 306 -0.08 10.83 18.62
N GLY A 307 -0.87 11.62 19.33
CA GLY A 307 -1.50 12.82 18.77
C GLY A 307 -0.49 13.85 18.29
N ALA A 308 0.59 14.08 19.02
CA ALA A 308 1.69 14.94 18.60
C ALA A 308 2.41 14.40 17.36
N GLY A 309 2.70 13.09 17.34
CA GLY A 309 3.31 12.42 16.18
C GLY A 309 2.45 12.55 14.92
N ILE A 310 1.16 12.24 15.01
CA ILE A 310 0.18 12.41 13.92
C ILE A 310 0.11 13.88 13.48
N GLY A 311 0.04 14.81 14.43
CA GLY A 311 0.00 16.24 14.12
C GLY A 311 1.21 16.72 13.33
N ILE A 312 2.41 16.25 13.67
CA ILE A 312 3.63 16.55 12.92
C ILE A 312 3.58 15.94 11.51
N ILE A 313 3.13 14.70 11.37
CA ILE A 313 2.99 14.04 10.06
C ILE A 313 2.03 14.82 9.16
N MET A 314 0.88 15.26 9.69
CA MET A 314 -0.09 16.04 8.94
C MET A 314 0.43 17.42 8.54
N LEU A 315 1.29 18.03 9.37
CA LEU A 315 1.87 19.35 9.10
C LEU A 315 2.99 19.27 8.05
N VAL A 316 3.85 18.24 8.14
CA VAL A 316 5.06 18.10 7.31
C VAL A 316 4.80 17.28 6.06
N GLY A 317 3.82 16.37 6.09
CA GLY A 317 3.46 15.47 4.98
C GLY A 317 3.27 16.17 3.63
N PRO A 318 2.49 17.27 3.53
CA PRO A 318 2.32 18.00 2.28
C PRO A 318 3.62 18.58 1.69
N ALA A 319 4.58 18.96 2.55
CA ALA A 319 5.87 19.44 2.08
C ALA A 319 6.77 18.30 1.57
N ILE A 320 6.66 17.12 2.17
CA ILE A 320 7.41 15.93 1.77
C ILE A 320 6.84 15.32 0.48
N SER A 321 5.52 15.33 0.31
CA SER A 321 4.85 14.77 -0.88
C SER A 321 5.22 15.47 -2.19
N ALA A 322 5.79 16.68 -2.12
CA ALA A 322 6.33 17.39 -3.27
C ALA A 322 7.64 16.79 -3.82
N SER A 323 8.34 15.97 -3.03
CA SER A 323 9.67 15.43 -3.40
C SER A 323 9.75 13.90 -3.33
N VAL A 324 8.80 13.27 -2.65
CA VAL A 324 8.78 11.82 -2.41
C VAL A 324 7.32 11.35 -2.48
N PRO A 325 7.02 10.17 -3.05
CA PRO A 325 5.67 9.62 -3.06
C PRO A 325 5.21 9.31 -1.63
N PHE A 326 4.62 10.31 -0.98
CA PHE A 326 4.14 10.22 0.39
C PHE A 326 2.65 10.48 0.46
N VAL A 327 1.89 9.51 0.95
CA VAL A 327 0.44 9.62 1.11
C VAL A 327 0.07 9.76 2.57
N SER A 328 -0.53 10.90 2.91
CA SER A 328 -1.07 11.16 4.24
C SER A 328 -2.60 11.12 4.20
N ASN A 329 -3.17 10.01 4.60
CA ASN A 329 -4.62 9.84 4.74
C ASN A 329 -4.95 9.16 6.09
N TRP A 330 -6.26 8.99 6.37
CA TRP A 330 -6.70 8.38 7.62
C TRP A 330 -6.17 6.94 7.81
N LEU A 331 -6.02 6.18 6.73
CA LEU A 331 -5.57 4.80 6.79
C LEU A 331 -4.05 4.69 7.05
N THR A 332 -3.24 5.55 6.40
CA THR A 332 -1.78 5.53 6.56
C THR A 332 -1.30 6.25 7.82
N THR A 333 -2.12 7.12 8.40
CA THR A 333 -1.71 7.97 9.54
C THR A 333 -2.47 7.63 10.83
N LEU A 334 -3.81 7.57 10.79
CA LEU A 334 -4.61 7.33 12.00
C LEU A 334 -4.64 5.85 12.39
N ALA A 335 -4.75 4.93 11.43
CA ALA A 335 -4.84 3.51 11.75
C ALA A 335 -3.58 2.98 12.47
N PRO A 336 -2.35 3.27 12.03
CA PRO A 336 -1.15 2.92 12.78
C PRO A 336 -1.09 3.56 14.17
N GLY A 337 -1.48 4.83 14.30
CA GLY A 337 -1.53 5.53 15.58
C GLY A 337 -2.51 4.89 16.58
N LEU A 338 -3.69 4.51 16.12
CA LEU A 338 -4.67 3.78 16.93
C LEU A 338 -4.14 2.39 17.34
N LEU A 339 -3.53 1.68 16.41
CA LEU A 339 -2.92 0.37 16.69
C LEU A 339 -1.77 0.50 17.68
N MET A 340 -0.91 1.50 17.56
CA MET A 340 0.14 1.80 18.54
C MET A 340 -0.45 2.11 19.93
N THR A 341 -1.53 2.88 19.99
CA THR A 341 -2.21 3.18 21.25
C THR A 341 -2.75 1.91 21.88
N LEU A 342 -3.40 1.05 21.11
CA LEU A 342 -3.91 -0.24 21.58
C LEU A 342 -2.80 -1.15 22.09
N LEU A 343 -1.74 -1.34 21.33
CA LEU A 343 -0.59 -2.16 21.71
C LEU A 343 0.11 -1.59 22.96
N GLY A 344 0.24 -0.27 23.08
CA GLY A 344 0.79 0.40 24.24
C GLY A 344 -0.07 0.18 25.50
N LEU A 345 -1.39 0.23 25.38
CA LEU A 345 -2.31 -0.07 26.49
C LEU A 345 -2.25 -1.54 26.91
N ILE A 346 -2.13 -2.46 25.95
CA ILE A 346 -1.94 -3.89 26.24
C ILE A 346 -0.62 -4.09 26.99
N GLY A 347 0.48 -3.48 26.53
CA GLY A 347 1.77 -3.53 27.22
C GLY A 347 1.71 -2.99 28.64
N ALA A 348 1.05 -1.85 28.85
CA ALA A 348 0.81 -1.27 30.17
C ALA A 348 -0.03 -2.19 31.08
N ALA A 349 -1.08 -2.81 30.54
CA ALA A 349 -1.91 -3.75 31.29
C ALA A 349 -1.15 -5.01 31.72
N PHE A 350 -0.29 -5.56 30.86
CA PHE A 350 0.60 -6.67 31.22
C PHE A 350 1.59 -6.29 32.32
N ALA A 351 2.20 -5.11 32.22
CA ALA A 351 3.11 -4.57 33.24
C ALA A 351 2.43 -4.49 34.61
N LEU A 352 1.20 -3.98 34.65
CA LEU A 352 0.44 -3.88 35.91
C LEU A 352 0.09 -5.24 36.51
N ARG A 353 -0.28 -6.21 35.68
CA ARG A 353 -0.64 -7.55 36.11
C ARG A 353 0.53 -8.26 36.80
N SER A 354 1.76 -8.04 36.34
CA SER A 354 2.96 -8.63 36.96
C SER A 354 3.19 -8.11 38.40
N VAL A 355 2.92 -6.80 38.61
CA VAL A 355 3.11 -6.17 39.95
C VAL A 355 1.95 -6.45 40.89
N THR A 356 0.72 -6.57 40.43
CA THR A 356 -0.42 -6.90 41.30
C THR A 356 -0.39 -8.33 41.81
N LYS A 357 0.38 -9.23 41.22
CA LYS A 357 0.63 -10.59 41.67
C LYS A 357 1.79 -10.72 42.67
N ALA A 358 2.62 -9.68 42.82
CA ALA A 358 3.67 -9.67 43.81
C ALA A 358 3.09 -9.59 45.23
N ASP A 359 3.62 -10.42 46.14
CA ASP A 359 3.15 -10.52 47.54
C ASP A 359 3.42 -9.20 48.27
N PRO A 360 2.40 -8.54 48.87
CA PRO A 360 2.57 -7.28 49.60
C PRO A 360 3.55 -7.39 50.78
N MET A 361 3.74 -8.59 51.36
CA MET A 361 4.64 -8.82 52.49
C MET A 361 6.12 -8.74 52.11
N GLN A 362 6.48 -9.00 50.81
CA GLN A 362 7.87 -8.86 50.34
C GLN A 362 8.27 -7.42 50.04
N ALA A 363 7.32 -6.51 49.89
CA ALA A 363 7.57 -5.10 49.60
C ALA A 363 7.80 -4.23 50.85
N LEU A 364 7.61 -4.80 52.06
CA LEU A 364 7.76 -4.12 53.34
C LEU A 364 9.04 -4.50 54.08
N ASN A 365 9.79 -5.48 53.62
CA ASN A 365 11.14 -5.81 54.02
C ASN A 365 12.17 -5.21 53.06
#